data_80d384619bb469f30adefe2131002183
#
_entry.id   80d384619bb469f30adefe2131002183
#
_cell.length_a   1.000
_cell.length_b   1.000
_cell.length_c   1.000
_cell.angle_alpha   90.00
_cell.angle_beta   90.00
_cell.angle_gamma   90.00
#
_symmetry.space_group_name_H-M   'P 1'
#
loop_
_entity.id
_entity.type
_entity.pdbx_description
1 polymer ?
#
loop_
_entity_poly.entity_id
_entity_poly.type
_entity_poly.pdbx_seq_one_letter_code
_entity_poly.pdbx_strand_id
1 'polypeptide(L)'
;MNGDLKEVAAALAHDLNNFLQVVLGNLELLRRRREFVPETVEAALKAMRRSAALADRLQALGRLQPPEPRAVDLNRFAAELTDLLAPTLGPEISLERELAPDLPLGSVDPRALQLVLLELAANAKAAMPRGGRLMIRTAQGPQGSVVLEVTDSGDGISAAALERARAPLLSRGERGKPGGLGLHIVESCIRAAGGRVELASAPGAGTSVKLFLPSG
;
A
#
# COMPACT_ATOMS: atom_id res chain seq x y z
N MET A 1 1.67 7.30 -19.35
CA MET A 1 1.29 7.80 -18.02
C MET A 1 -0.18 7.55 -17.66
N ASN A 2 -1.16 7.73 -18.57
CA ASN A 2 -2.57 7.37 -18.31
C ASN A 2 -2.88 5.86 -18.35
N GLY A 3 -2.00 5.01 -18.90
CA GLY A 3 -2.19 3.57 -19.02
C GLY A 3 -2.14 2.84 -17.69
N ASP A 4 -1.08 3.05 -16.92
CA ASP A 4 -0.82 2.33 -15.67
C ASP A 4 -1.87 2.59 -14.59
N LEU A 5 -2.31 3.85 -14.44
CA LEU A 5 -3.37 4.21 -13.48
C LEU A 5 -4.74 3.66 -13.89
N LYS A 6 -5.04 3.61 -15.20
CA LYS A 6 -6.26 2.98 -15.71
C LYS A 6 -6.25 1.48 -15.47
N GLU A 7 -5.11 0.84 -15.64
CA GLU A 7 -4.94 -0.60 -15.41
C GLU A 7 -5.11 -0.94 -13.91
N VAL A 8 -4.53 -0.14 -13.03
CA VAL A 8 -4.73 -0.25 -11.58
C VAL A 8 -6.21 -0.04 -11.20
N ALA A 9 -6.85 0.99 -11.75
CA ALA A 9 -8.26 1.25 -11.48
C ALA A 9 -9.17 0.12 -11.98
N ALA A 10 -8.89 -0.44 -13.16
CA ALA A 10 -9.65 -1.58 -13.71
C ALA A 10 -9.48 -2.85 -12.85
N ALA A 11 -8.27 -3.12 -12.37
CA ALA A 11 -8.01 -4.26 -11.48
C ALA A 11 -8.69 -4.09 -10.12
N LEU A 12 -8.68 -2.88 -9.55
CA LEU A 12 -9.41 -2.57 -8.31
C LEU A 12 -10.91 -2.75 -8.48
N ALA A 13 -11.48 -2.29 -9.59
CA ALA A 13 -12.90 -2.46 -9.88
C ALA A 13 -13.27 -3.93 -10.03
N HIS A 14 -12.42 -4.73 -10.66
CA HIS A 14 -12.59 -6.18 -10.79
C HIS A 14 -12.58 -6.86 -9.42
N ASP A 15 -11.62 -6.54 -8.56
CA ASP A 15 -11.52 -7.13 -7.22
C ASP A 15 -12.68 -6.69 -6.31
N LEU A 16 -13.12 -5.44 -6.42
CA LEU A 16 -14.31 -4.95 -5.74
C LEU A 16 -15.54 -5.78 -6.13
N ASN A 17 -15.75 -6.01 -7.42
CA ASN A 17 -16.85 -6.85 -7.91
C ASN A 17 -16.76 -8.28 -7.39
N ASN A 18 -15.56 -8.87 -7.34
CA ASN A 18 -15.37 -10.21 -6.79
C ASN A 18 -15.75 -10.30 -5.31
N PHE A 19 -15.37 -9.30 -4.49
CA PHE A 19 -15.77 -9.27 -3.08
C PHE A 19 -17.27 -9.06 -2.92
N LEU A 20 -17.89 -8.21 -3.73
CA LEU A 20 -19.35 -8.02 -3.73
C LEU A 20 -20.09 -9.31 -4.10
N GLN A 21 -19.58 -10.10 -5.05
CA GLN A 21 -20.14 -11.41 -5.37
C GLN A 21 -20.03 -12.39 -4.20
N VAL A 22 -18.94 -12.38 -3.44
CA VAL A 22 -18.80 -13.20 -2.23
C VAL A 22 -19.83 -12.78 -1.16
N VAL A 23 -20.03 -11.47 -0.96
CA VAL A 23 -21.07 -10.95 -0.05
C VAL A 23 -22.44 -11.44 -0.49
N LEU A 24 -22.79 -11.25 -1.76
CA LEU A 24 -24.08 -11.62 -2.32
C LEU A 24 -24.35 -13.13 -2.18
N GLY A 25 -23.35 -13.96 -2.54
CA GLY A 25 -23.45 -15.41 -2.42
C GLY A 25 -23.68 -15.90 -0.98
N ASN A 26 -22.97 -15.30 0.00
CA ASN A 26 -23.18 -15.63 1.41
C ASN A 26 -24.55 -15.18 1.92
N LEU A 27 -25.03 -13.99 1.54
CA LEU A 27 -26.38 -13.52 1.88
C LEU A 27 -27.47 -14.38 1.24
N GLU A 28 -27.29 -14.83 0.00
CA GLU A 28 -28.22 -15.77 -0.66
C GLU A 28 -28.27 -17.13 0.04
N LEU A 29 -27.13 -17.65 0.49
CA LEU A 29 -27.05 -18.88 1.27
C LEU A 29 -27.85 -18.76 2.58
N LEU A 30 -27.69 -17.67 3.32
CA LEU A 30 -28.44 -17.37 4.54
C LEU A 30 -29.95 -17.30 4.23
N ARG A 31 -30.34 -16.61 3.15
CA ARG A 31 -31.75 -16.49 2.72
C ARG A 31 -32.37 -17.85 2.39
N ARG A 32 -31.62 -18.74 1.70
CA ARG A 32 -32.09 -20.07 1.29
C ARG A 32 -32.22 -21.03 2.47
N ARG A 33 -31.26 -21.01 3.39
CA ARG A 33 -31.23 -21.93 4.53
C ARG A 33 -32.20 -21.55 5.64
N ARG A 34 -32.65 -20.31 5.70
CA ARG A 34 -33.48 -19.75 6.78
C ARG A 34 -32.91 -19.97 8.19
N GLU A 35 -31.63 -20.28 8.28
CA GLU A 35 -30.87 -20.49 9.50
C GLU A 35 -29.76 -19.46 9.60
N PHE A 36 -29.55 -18.96 10.81
CA PHE A 36 -28.42 -18.09 11.11
C PHE A 36 -27.15 -18.95 11.22
N VAL A 37 -26.22 -18.77 10.26
CA VAL A 37 -24.92 -19.44 10.24
C VAL A 37 -23.85 -18.40 10.51
N PRO A 38 -23.28 -18.34 11.74
CA PRO A 38 -22.33 -17.29 12.14
C PRO A 38 -21.13 -17.15 11.18
N GLU A 39 -20.60 -18.28 10.71
CA GLU A 39 -19.45 -18.33 9.78
C GLU A 39 -19.78 -17.68 8.44
N THR A 40 -21.01 -17.85 7.95
CA THR A 40 -21.46 -17.25 6.69
C THR A 40 -21.63 -15.74 6.83
N VAL A 41 -22.14 -15.28 7.98
CA VAL A 41 -22.26 -13.84 8.30
C VAL A 41 -20.87 -13.22 8.41
N GLU A 42 -19.94 -13.86 9.13
CA GLU A 42 -18.58 -13.34 9.29
C GLU A 42 -17.84 -13.27 7.96
N ALA A 43 -18.01 -14.26 7.08
CA ALA A 43 -17.45 -14.26 5.73
C ALA A 43 -18.01 -13.09 4.89
N ALA A 44 -19.31 -12.81 4.97
CA ALA A 44 -19.94 -11.68 4.29
C ALA A 44 -19.43 -10.35 4.84
N LEU A 45 -19.35 -10.20 6.16
CA LEU A 45 -18.82 -8.99 6.81
C LEU A 45 -17.35 -8.74 6.44
N LYS A 46 -16.52 -9.80 6.41
CA LYS A 46 -15.12 -9.70 5.99
C LYS A 46 -14.99 -9.28 4.53
N ALA A 47 -15.83 -9.83 3.65
CA ALA A 47 -15.84 -9.44 2.23
C ALA A 47 -16.31 -7.98 2.08
N MET A 48 -17.32 -7.54 2.83
CA MET A 48 -17.81 -6.17 2.80
C MET A 48 -16.77 -5.16 3.27
N ARG A 49 -16.05 -5.43 4.38
CA ARG A 49 -14.94 -4.59 4.85
C ARG A 49 -13.83 -4.46 3.81
N ARG A 50 -13.51 -5.55 3.09
CA ARG A 50 -12.53 -5.53 2.00
C ARG A 50 -13.00 -4.71 0.80
N SER A 51 -14.29 -4.81 0.45
CA SER A 51 -14.89 -4.01 -0.61
C SER A 51 -14.84 -2.51 -0.29
N ALA A 52 -15.14 -2.12 0.95
CA ALA A 52 -15.06 -0.73 1.39
C ALA A 52 -13.63 -0.19 1.29
N ALA A 53 -12.64 -0.94 1.79
CA ALA A 53 -11.23 -0.54 1.68
C ALA A 53 -10.75 -0.39 0.22
N LEU A 54 -11.26 -1.21 -0.70
CA LEU A 54 -10.98 -1.09 -2.13
C LEU A 54 -11.66 0.13 -2.76
N ALA A 55 -12.89 0.42 -2.37
CA ALA A 55 -13.59 1.61 -2.83
C ALA A 55 -12.89 2.90 -2.38
N ASP A 56 -12.38 2.94 -1.15
CA ASP A 56 -11.58 4.07 -0.64
C ASP A 56 -10.29 4.26 -1.45
N ARG A 57 -9.62 3.16 -1.82
CA ARG A 57 -8.42 3.19 -2.69
C ARG A 57 -8.74 3.67 -4.11
N LEU A 58 -9.85 3.22 -4.68
CA LEU A 58 -10.33 3.71 -5.99
C LEU A 58 -10.64 5.20 -5.96
N GLN A 59 -11.28 5.68 -4.90
CA GLN A 59 -11.55 7.11 -4.71
C GLN A 59 -10.25 7.91 -4.57
N ALA A 60 -9.28 7.39 -3.81
CA ALA A 60 -7.97 8.02 -3.68
C ALA A 60 -7.25 8.13 -5.04
N LEU A 61 -7.26 7.06 -5.84
CA LEU A 61 -6.70 7.07 -7.20
C LEU A 61 -7.48 7.99 -8.15
N GLY A 62 -8.81 8.03 -8.06
CA GLY A 62 -9.65 8.90 -8.88
C GLY A 62 -9.51 10.40 -8.55
N ARG A 63 -9.07 10.73 -7.33
CA ARG A 63 -8.72 12.10 -6.91
C ARG A 63 -7.32 12.53 -7.35
N LEU A 64 -6.49 11.59 -7.78
CA LEU A 64 -5.23 11.90 -8.44
C LEU A 64 -5.56 12.40 -9.86
N GLN A 65 -5.87 13.70 -9.99
CA GLN A 65 -5.76 14.44 -11.24
C GLN A 65 -4.36 14.21 -11.82
N PRO A 66 -4.08 14.60 -13.08
CA PRO A 66 -2.71 14.44 -13.62
C PRO A 66 -1.70 14.79 -12.53
N PRO A 67 -0.70 13.93 -12.26
CA PRO A 67 0.22 14.15 -11.13
C PRO A 67 0.81 15.55 -11.24
N GLU A 68 0.73 16.32 -10.16
CA GLU A 68 1.33 17.66 -10.05
C GLU A 68 2.59 17.56 -9.17
N PRO A 69 3.75 17.16 -9.72
CA PRO A 69 4.99 17.12 -8.96
C PRO A 69 5.33 18.52 -8.45
N ARG A 70 5.67 18.58 -7.17
CA ARG A 70 6.11 19.81 -6.50
C ARG A 70 7.36 19.52 -5.70
N ALA A 71 8.13 20.55 -5.41
CA ALA A 71 9.23 20.45 -4.47
C ALA A 71 8.69 20.20 -3.05
N VAL A 72 9.02 19.03 -2.49
CA VAL A 72 8.54 18.55 -1.18
C VAL A 72 9.72 18.31 -0.25
N ASP A 73 9.65 18.88 0.94
CA ASP A 73 10.54 18.54 2.05
C ASP A 73 10.13 17.17 2.60
N LEU A 74 10.89 16.13 2.26
CA LEU A 74 10.58 14.75 2.68
C LEU A 74 10.73 14.54 4.18
N ASN A 75 11.61 15.28 4.84
CA ASN A 75 11.78 15.20 6.30
C ASN A 75 10.52 15.71 7.02
N ARG A 76 10.07 16.88 6.63
CA ARG A 76 8.83 17.46 7.15
C ARG A 76 7.63 16.56 6.83
N PHE A 77 7.52 16.11 5.60
CA PHE A 77 6.43 15.22 5.15
C PHE A 77 6.41 13.90 5.93
N ALA A 78 7.57 13.26 6.12
CA ALA A 78 7.71 12.05 6.90
C ALA A 78 7.31 12.27 8.37
N ALA A 79 7.69 13.40 8.96
CA ALA A 79 7.33 13.73 10.33
C ALA A 79 5.80 13.91 10.50
N GLU A 80 5.18 14.73 9.67
CA GLU A 80 3.73 14.99 9.71
C GLU A 80 2.92 13.70 9.51
N LEU A 81 3.34 12.86 8.56
CA LEU A 81 2.64 11.60 8.29
C LEU A 81 2.85 10.57 9.39
N THR A 82 4.02 10.51 10.02
CA THR A 82 4.27 9.59 11.14
C THR A 82 3.31 9.88 12.29
N ASP A 83 3.09 11.14 12.60
CA ASP A 83 2.17 11.55 13.66
C ASP A 83 0.70 11.18 13.32
N LEU A 84 0.35 11.21 12.04
CA LEU A 84 -0.97 10.77 11.54
C LEU A 84 -1.13 9.24 11.56
N LEU A 85 -0.06 8.49 11.29
CA LEU A 85 -0.09 7.04 11.21
C LEU A 85 -0.10 6.36 12.60
N ALA A 86 0.54 6.95 13.60
CA ALA A 86 0.70 6.36 14.93
C ALA A 86 -0.63 5.84 15.54
N PRO A 87 -1.74 6.59 15.54
CA PRO A 87 -3.02 6.09 16.06
C PRO A 87 -3.59 4.91 15.26
N THR A 88 -3.31 4.87 13.95
CA THR A 88 -3.84 3.84 13.04
C THR A 88 -3.09 2.52 13.16
N LEU A 89 -1.78 2.58 13.40
CA LEU A 89 -0.94 1.39 13.58
C LEU A 89 -1.28 0.67 14.88
N GLY A 90 -1.59 1.40 15.92
CA GLY A 90 -1.88 0.87 17.26
C GLY A 90 -0.63 0.79 18.15
N PRO A 91 -0.81 0.58 19.46
CA PRO A 91 0.27 0.66 20.47
C PRO A 91 1.32 -0.44 20.34
N GLU A 92 1.00 -1.55 19.66
CA GLU A 92 1.88 -2.71 19.51
C GLU A 92 2.99 -2.49 18.47
N ILE A 93 2.88 -1.44 17.64
CA ILE A 93 3.86 -1.13 16.59
C ILE A 93 4.60 0.14 16.99
N SER A 94 5.90 0.01 17.26
CA SER A 94 6.80 1.14 17.45
C SER A 94 7.06 1.83 16.12
N LEU A 95 6.82 3.14 16.05
CA LEU A 95 7.05 3.95 14.86
C LEU A 95 8.26 4.85 15.09
N GLU A 96 9.31 4.64 14.29
CA GLU A 96 10.61 5.30 14.41
C GLU A 96 10.96 6.10 13.17
N ARG A 97 11.81 7.13 13.32
CA ARG A 97 12.28 8.00 12.24
C ARG A 97 13.77 8.17 12.28
N GLU A 98 14.42 8.09 11.12
CA GLU A 98 15.80 8.50 10.90
C GLU A 98 15.85 9.46 9.71
N LEU A 99 15.91 10.76 9.97
CA LEU A 99 15.84 11.79 8.96
C LEU A 99 17.22 12.37 8.70
N ALA A 100 17.69 12.30 7.44
CA ALA A 100 18.98 12.85 7.05
C ALA A 100 18.98 14.37 7.17
N PRO A 101 20.01 15.00 7.74
CA PRO A 101 20.15 16.45 7.71
C PRO A 101 20.36 16.97 6.28
N ASP A 102 19.98 18.21 6.02
CA ASP A 102 20.26 18.92 4.76
C ASP A 102 19.82 18.19 3.48
N LEU A 103 18.71 17.46 3.57
CA LEU A 103 18.17 16.70 2.44
C LEU A 103 17.60 17.67 1.39
N PRO A 104 17.97 17.54 0.09
CA PRO A 104 17.32 18.27 -0.98
C PRO A 104 15.82 18.01 -1.04
N LEU A 105 15.05 18.98 -1.57
CA LEU A 105 13.63 18.76 -1.80
C LEU A 105 13.41 17.65 -2.85
N GLY A 106 12.43 16.80 -2.63
CA GLY A 106 12.02 15.78 -3.61
C GLY A 106 10.94 16.31 -4.55
N SER A 107 10.99 15.94 -5.82
CA SER A 107 9.96 16.28 -6.80
C SER A 107 8.90 15.18 -6.86
N VAL A 108 7.74 15.43 -6.25
CA VAL A 108 6.64 14.44 -6.19
C VAL A 108 5.29 15.14 -5.94
N ASP A 109 4.18 14.55 -6.37
CA ASP A 109 2.85 15.00 -5.92
C ASP A 109 2.65 14.59 -4.45
N PRO A 110 2.44 15.54 -3.52
CA PRO A 110 2.28 15.22 -2.09
C PRO A 110 1.12 14.28 -1.80
N ARG A 111 0.02 14.34 -2.60
CA ARG A 111 -1.15 13.46 -2.44
C ARG A 111 -0.81 12.03 -2.83
N ALA A 112 -0.05 11.87 -3.91
CA ALA A 112 0.43 10.55 -4.34
C ALA A 112 1.40 9.97 -3.32
N LEU A 113 2.32 10.76 -2.78
CA LEU A 113 3.26 10.32 -1.75
C LEU A 113 2.53 9.92 -0.47
N GLN A 114 1.51 10.68 -0.05
CA GLN A 114 0.67 10.32 1.09
C GLN A 114 -0.02 8.97 0.90
N LEU A 115 -0.61 8.72 -0.28
CA LEU A 115 -1.23 7.45 -0.62
C LEU A 115 -0.21 6.30 -0.56
N VAL A 116 0.98 6.51 -1.13
CA VAL A 116 2.08 5.53 -1.09
C VAL A 116 2.44 5.13 0.34
N LEU A 117 2.63 6.11 1.23
CA LEU A 117 3.02 5.82 2.62
C LEU A 117 1.88 5.18 3.42
N LEU A 118 0.62 5.53 3.15
CA LEU A 118 -0.54 4.85 3.74
C LEU A 118 -0.61 3.38 3.32
N GLU A 119 -0.35 3.06 2.03
CA GLU A 119 -0.29 1.68 1.54
C GLU A 119 0.86 0.90 2.18
N LEU A 120 2.05 1.50 2.30
CA LEU A 120 3.20 0.86 2.95
C LEU A 120 2.94 0.61 4.43
N ALA A 121 2.35 1.56 5.16
CA ALA A 121 1.99 1.41 6.56
C ALA A 121 0.91 0.32 6.77
N ALA A 122 -0.09 0.24 5.89
CA ALA A 122 -1.10 -0.81 5.94
C ALA A 122 -0.51 -2.20 5.69
N ASN A 123 0.43 -2.32 4.75
CA ASN A 123 1.15 -3.56 4.48
C ASN A 123 2.02 -3.97 5.67
N ALA A 124 2.76 -3.03 6.26
CA ALA A 124 3.58 -3.25 7.45
C ALA A 124 2.72 -3.73 8.63
N LYS A 125 1.60 -3.07 8.91
CA LYS A 125 0.66 -3.49 9.96
C LYS A 125 0.15 -4.92 9.73
N ALA A 126 -0.20 -5.27 8.51
CA ALA A 126 -0.65 -6.61 8.16
C ALA A 126 0.44 -7.68 8.33
N ALA A 127 1.72 -7.30 8.12
CA ALA A 127 2.88 -8.18 8.29
C ALA A 127 3.33 -8.29 9.76
N MET A 128 2.83 -7.45 10.66
CA MET A 128 3.18 -7.41 12.08
C MET A 128 1.97 -7.67 13.00
N PRO A 129 1.29 -8.83 12.88
CA PRO A 129 0.06 -9.10 13.66
C PRO A 129 0.29 -9.22 15.17
N ARG A 130 1.53 -9.39 15.60
CA ARG A 130 1.95 -9.47 17.01
C ARG A 130 2.68 -8.21 17.48
N GLY A 131 2.58 -7.12 16.72
CA GLY A 131 3.37 -5.91 16.93
C GLY A 131 4.75 -5.99 16.27
N GLY A 132 5.52 -4.91 16.41
CA GLY A 132 6.83 -4.80 15.80
C GLY A 132 7.31 -3.36 15.68
N ARG A 133 8.20 -3.13 14.71
CA ARG A 133 8.78 -1.82 14.45
C ARG A 133 8.58 -1.42 13.00
N LEU A 134 8.09 -0.19 12.79
CA LEU A 134 8.06 0.47 11.50
C LEU A 134 9.02 1.66 11.53
N MET A 135 10.03 1.63 10.67
CA MET A 135 11.04 2.67 10.52
C MET A 135 10.81 3.46 9.25
N ILE A 136 10.81 4.79 9.35
CA ILE A 136 10.83 5.70 8.20
C ILE A 136 12.17 6.42 8.18
N ARG A 137 12.92 6.26 7.09
CA ARG A 137 14.23 6.87 6.90
C ARG A 137 14.24 7.75 5.66
N THR A 138 14.93 8.87 5.73
CA THR A 138 15.28 9.67 4.56
C THR A 138 16.80 9.66 4.34
N ALA A 139 17.21 9.73 3.09
CA ALA A 139 18.62 9.77 2.72
C ALA A 139 18.81 10.46 1.38
N GLN A 140 20.03 10.95 1.13
CA GLN A 140 20.44 11.34 -0.20
C GLN A 140 20.75 10.08 -1.03
N GLY A 141 20.19 10.00 -2.22
CA GLY A 141 20.36 8.89 -3.14
C GLY A 141 21.42 9.15 -4.22
N PRO A 142 21.66 8.18 -5.12
CA PRO A 142 22.56 8.34 -6.23
C PRO A 142 22.05 9.40 -7.22
N GLN A 143 22.99 10.04 -7.95
CA GLN A 143 22.71 11.03 -9.00
C GLN A 143 21.87 12.23 -8.52
N GLY A 144 21.98 12.60 -7.23
CA GLY A 144 21.23 13.72 -6.65
C GLY A 144 19.77 13.40 -6.32
N SER A 145 19.31 12.14 -6.46
CA SER A 145 17.98 11.74 -6.01
C SER A 145 17.85 11.81 -4.49
N VAL A 146 16.63 11.89 -4.01
CA VAL A 146 16.30 11.75 -2.59
C VAL A 146 15.59 10.43 -2.35
N VAL A 147 15.85 9.81 -1.22
CA VAL A 147 15.31 8.49 -0.86
C VAL A 147 14.42 8.61 0.36
N LEU A 148 13.24 8.04 0.26
CA LEU A 148 12.37 7.76 1.39
C LEU A 148 12.27 6.23 1.53
N GLU A 149 12.73 5.69 2.65
CA GLU A 149 12.72 4.26 2.96
C GLU A 149 11.73 3.97 4.07
N VAL A 150 10.93 2.93 3.87
CA VAL A 150 9.99 2.40 4.88
C VAL A 150 10.36 0.95 5.13
N THR A 151 10.70 0.62 6.38
CA THR A 151 11.12 -0.73 6.78
C THR A 151 10.28 -1.23 7.93
N ASP A 152 9.69 -2.42 7.79
CA ASP A 152 8.98 -3.13 8.85
C ASP A 152 9.78 -4.33 9.36
N SER A 153 9.52 -4.73 10.60
CA SER A 153 10.08 -5.92 11.22
C SER A 153 9.13 -7.14 11.17
N GLY A 154 8.22 -7.17 10.20
CA GLY A 154 7.19 -8.17 10.08
C GLY A 154 7.66 -9.53 9.58
N ASP A 155 6.70 -10.37 9.21
CA ASP A 155 6.94 -11.75 8.75
C ASP A 155 7.73 -11.83 7.44
N GLY A 156 7.87 -10.71 6.72
CA GLY A 156 8.55 -10.65 5.42
C GLY A 156 7.85 -11.42 4.31
N ILE A 157 8.43 -11.37 3.11
CA ILE A 157 7.85 -11.93 1.88
C ILE A 157 8.87 -12.86 1.24
N SER A 158 8.46 -14.08 0.88
CA SER A 158 9.32 -15.00 0.13
C SER A 158 9.55 -14.50 -1.30
N ALA A 159 10.69 -14.84 -1.92
CA ALA A 159 11.01 -14.47 -3.29
C ALA A 159 9.89 -14.85 -4.28
N ALA A 160 9.32 -16.05 -4.15
CA ALA A 160 8.22 -16.49 -5.00
C ALA A 160 6.93 -15.66 -4.81
N ALA A 161 6.65 -15.21 -3.57
CA ALA A 161 5.51 -14.33 -3.30
C ALA A 161 5.76 -12.90 -3.80
N LEU A 162 7.01 -12.45 -3.75
CA LEU A 162 7.41 -11.15 -4.26
C LEU A 162 7.31 -11.08 -5.80
N GLU A 163 7.78 -12.11 -6.50
CA GLU A 163 7.61 -12.23 -7.95
C GLU A 163 6.13 -12.21 -8.34
N ARG A 164 5.28 -12.96 -7.63
CA ARG A 164 3.83 -12.89 -7.84
C ARG A 164 3.26 -11.50 -7.55
N ALA A 165 3.76 -10.80 -6.54
CA ALA A 165 3.31 -9.46 -6.21
C ALA A 165 3.69 -8.42 -7.28
N ARG A 166 4.78 -8.63 -8.01
CA ARG A 166 5.23 -7.82 -9.15
C ARG A 166 4.60 -8.18 -10.49
N ALA A 167 4.06 -9.41 -10.62
CA ALA A 167 3.41 -9.84 -11.85
C ALA A 167 2.22 -8.91 -12.19
N PRO A 168 1.94 -8.66 -13.49
CA PRO A 168 0.81 -7.86 -13.92
C PRO A 168 -0.49 -8.31 -13.28
N LEU A 169 -1.32 -7.38 -12.85
CA LEU A 169 -2.57 -7.65 -12.13
C LEU A 169 -3.51 -8.61 -12.88
N LEU A 170 -3.51 -8.54 -14.21
CA LEU A 170 -4.34 -9.37 -15.09
C LEU A 170 -3.86 -10.82 -15.20
N SER A 171 -2.61 -11.12 -14.86
CA SER A 171 -2.03 -12.49 -14.93
C SER A 171 -2.19 -13.30 -13.65
N ARG A 172 -2.81 -12.75 -12.61
CA ARG A 172 -3.01 -13.39 -11.32
C ARG A 172 -4.23 -14.30 -11.31
N GLY A 173 -4.04 -15.54 -11.74
CA GLY A 173 -5.09 -16.55 -11.80
C GLY A 173 -5.55 -17.13 -10.44
N GLU A 174 -5.07 -16.67 -9.31
CA GLU A 174 -5.43 -17.18 -7.99
C GLU A 174 -6.45 -16.30 -7.28
N ARG A 175 -7.65 -16.84 -7.14
CA ARG A 175 -8.77 -16.26 -6.42
C ARG A 175 -8.43 -16.06 -4.94
N GLY A 176 -8.50 -14.83 -4.46
CA GLY A 176 -8.77 -14.56 -3.04
C GLY A 176 -7.60 -14.29 -2.12
N LYS A 177 -6.35 -14.14 -2.56
CA LYS A 177 -5.27 -13.67 -1.68
C LYS A 177 -5.06 -12.16 -1.84
N PRO A 178 -5.31 -11.36 -0.78
CA PRO A 178 -4.96 -9.95 -0.78
C PRO A 178 -3.43 -9.83 -0.72
N GLY A 179 -2.82 -9.33 -1.77
CA GLY A 179 -1.38 -9.09 -1.80
C GLY A 179 -0.94 -8.63 -3.18
N GLY A 180 -0.41 -7.41 -3.25
CA GLY A 180 0.20 -6.90 -4.46
C GLY A 180 -0.46 -5.68 -5.07
N LEU A 181 -1.67 -5.34 -4.71
CA LEU A 181 -2.32 -4.12 -5.20
C LEU A 181 -1.64 -2.87 -4.63
N GLY A 182 -1.33 -2.88 -3.33
CA GLY A 182 -0.61 -1.79 -2.67
C GLY A 182 0.75 -1.54 -3.30
N LEU A 183 1.50 -2.59 -3.65
CA LEU A 183 2.79 -2.43 -4.31
C LEU A 183 2.66 -1.82 -5.72
N HIS A 184 1.63 -2.21 -6.47
CA HIS A 184 1.38 -1.58 -7.79
C HIS A 184 1.01 -0.10 -7.67
N ILE A 185 0.22 0.28 -6.68
CA ILE A 185 -0.08 1.69 -6.39
C ILE A 185 1.22 2.44 -6.10
N VAL A 186 2.07 1.88 -5.23
CA VAL A 186 3.38 2.45 -4.88
C VAL A 186 4.24 2.65 -6.12
N GLU A 187 4.43 1.58 -6.92
CA GLU A 187 5.24 1.64 -8.13
C GLU A 187 4.69 2.62 -9.17
N SER A 188 3.37 2.65 -9.38
CA SER A 188 2.73 3.55 -10.35
C SER A 188 2.85 5.02 -9.94
N CYS A 189 2.62 5.33 -8.65
CA CYS A 189 2.73 6.70 -8.14
C CYS A 189 4.18 7.23 -8.22
N ILE A 190 5.15 6.41 -7.81
CA ILE A 190 6.56 6.80 -7.81
C ILE A 190 7.09 6.92 -9.25
N ARG A 191 6.71 6.01 -10.14
CA ARG A 191 7.07 6.08 -11.56
C ARG A 191 6.46 7.34 -12.23
N ALA A 192 5.23 7.69 -11.87
CA ALA A 192 4.60 8.93 -12.38
C ALA A 192 5.35 10.21 -11.95
N ALA A 193 6.06 10.17 -10.83
CA ALA A 193 6.96 11.23 -10.37
C ALA A 193 8.36 11.18 -11.02
N GLY A 194 8.61 10.26 -11.96
CA GLY A 194 9.95 10.03 -12.54
C GLY A 194 10.92 9.28 -11.61
N GLY A 195 10.41 8.71 -10.53
CA GLY A 195 11.16 7.96 -9.55
C GLY A 195 11.21 6.45 -9.81
N ARG A 196 11.83 5.72 -8.91
CA ARG A 196 11.86 4.24 -8.91
C ARG A 196 11.69 3.68 -7.51
N VAL A 197 11.23 2.43 -7.44
CA VAL A 197 11.03 1.68 -6.19
C VAL A 197 11.98 0.50 -6.15
N GLU A 198 12.66 0.32 -5.01
CA GLU A 198 13.39 -0.89 -4.69
C GLU A 198 12.75 -1.55 -3.47
N LEU A 199 12.57 -2.87 -3.53
CA LEU A 199 11.98 -3.65 -2.46
C LEU A 199 12.89 -4.81 -2.12
N ALA A 200 13.23 -4.92 -0.84
CA ALA A 200 13.98 -6.02 -0.25
C ALA A 200 13.13 -6.66 0.85
N SER A 201 12.97 -7.98 0.81
CA SER A 201 12.24 -8.73 1.82
C SER A 201 12.70 -10.17 1.85
N ALA A 202 12.67 -10.79 3.03
CA ALA A 202 12.89 -12.21 3.22
C ALA A 202 12.02 -12.72 4.37
N PRO A 203 11.60 -14.00 4.36
CA PRO A 203 10.81 -14.57 5.44
C PRO A 203 11.48 -14.39 6.80
N GLY A 204 10.75 -13.81 7.75
CA GLY A 204 11.22 -13.53 9.10
C GLY A 204 12.17 -12.34 9.26
N ALA A 205 12.52 -11.63 8.16
CA ALA A 205 13.43 -10.48 8.17
C ALA A 205 12.72 -9.14 7.93
N GLY A 206 11.39 -9.14 7.82
CA GLY A 206 10.62 -7.95 7.50
C GLY A 206 10.72 -7.53 6.03
N THR A 207 10.30 -6.30 5.75
CA THR A 207 10.31 -5.73 4.41
C THR A 207 10.87 -4.32 4.44
N SER A 208 11.76 -3.98 3.50
CA SER A 208 12.23 -2.62 3.24
C SER A 208 11.81 -2.18 1.84
N VAL A 209 11.20 -1.02 1.74
CA VAL A 209 10.80 -0.38 0.49
C VAL A 209 11.49 0.98 0.39
N LYS A 210 12.33 1.16 -0.64
CA LYS A 210 13.02 2.42 -0.94
C LYS A 210 12.35 3.11 -2.12
N LEU A 211 11.95 4.34 -1.92
CA LEU A 211 11.38 5.22 -2.92
C LEU A 211 12.45 6.23 -3.32
N PHE A 212 12.95 6.13 -4.55
CA PHE A 212 13.89 7.09 -5.10
C PHE A 212 13.11 8.14 -5.88
N LEU A 213 13.24 9.38 -5.48
CA LEU A 213 12.54 10.52 -6.07
C LEU A 213 13.57 11.47 -6.70
N PRO A 214 13.25 12.09 -7.84
CA PRO A 214 14.09 13.18 -8.37
C PRO A 214 14.20 14.30 -7.35
N SER A 215 15.35 14.97 -7.29
CA SER A 215 15.46 16.25 -6.58
C SER A 215 14.68 17.34 -7.32
N GLY A 216 14.00 18.20 -6.58
CA GLY A 216 13.21 19.31 -7.09
C GLY A 216 14.06 20.56 -7.37
#